data_113ee86bec14875b859e76a3154cdd67
#
_entry.id   113ee86bec14875b859e76a3154cdd67
#
_cell.length_a   1.000
_cell.length_b   1.000
_cell.length_c   1.000
_cell.angle_alpha   90.00
_cell.angle_beta   90.00
_cell.angle_gamma   90.00
#
_symmetry.space_group_name_H-M   'P 1'
#
loop_
_entity.id
_entity.type
_entity.pdbx_description
1 polymer ?
#
loop_
_entity_poly.entity_id
_entity_poly.type
_entity_poly.pdbx_seq_one_letter_code
_entity_poly.pdbx_strand_id
1 'polypeptide(L)'
;MLCIASADAQKGHQNHVIGFYNLENLFDIYDDPAKNDEEFLPEGTNKWTEAKYQKKLQNMAKVIRAMKDENGAWHALLGVSEIENRLVLEDLVMEPQIAEANYQIIHYDGPDRRGVDVALLYNPSVFKYLDSESIPFTFEGSSIDWIQTQEERDYFRTRDILMVHGTIDGEHFAIYVAHLPSRSGGKKGGNQLRDRGGEIMYEHSMMMQEKYPGIKIVCMGDMNDNPTDMSMAHYLHGKENKEDVTDKDFFSPFTSMLKAGFGSLAYQGVWNIYDLLLVNNALANPQDGTFGIRQLHKKGYYGRIFNPKFMTQQTGQYKGTPFRTFSNGAFIGGYSDHYPTYIVITK
;
A
#
# COMPACT_ATOMS: atom_id res chain seq x y z
N MET A 1 22.72 -0.79 55.38
CA MET A 1 22.97 0.00 54.16
C MET A 1 22.55 -0.88 52.98
N LEU A 2 21.29 -0.78 52.55
CA LEU A 2 20.77 -1.52 51.39
C LEU A 2 21.10 -0.72 50.15
N CYS A 3 21.95 -1.28 49.28
CA CYS A 3 22.11 -0.78 47.93
C CYS A 3 20.88 -1.16 47.09
N ILE A 4 20.08 -0.17 46.75
CA ILE A 4 19.04 -0.32 45.73
C ILE A 4 19.80 -0.20 44.39
N ALA A 5 20.02 -1.35 43.74
CA ALA A 5 20.44 -1.38 42.35
C ALA A 5 19.24 -0.95 41.50
N SER A 6 19.32 0.24 40.92
CA SER A 6 18.42 0.67 39.85
C SER A 6 18.66 -0.25 38.64
N ALA A 7 17.72 -1.12 38.38
CA ALA A 7 17.67 -1.82 37.08
C ALA A 7 17.33 -0.80 36.01
N ASP A 8 18.33 -0.26 35.34
CA ASP A 8 18.17 0.35 34.01
C ASP A 8 17.76 -0.78 33.06
N ALA A 9 16.45 -0.95 32.91
CA ALA A 9 15.89 -1.75 31.84
C ALA A 9 16.37 -1.11 30.54
N GLN A 10 17.32 -1.74 29.89
CA GLN A 10 17.74 -1.43 28.53
C GLN A 10 16.46 -1.42 27.69
N LYS A 11 15.93 -0.23 27.34
CA LYS A 11 14.79 -0.06 26.44
C LYS A 11 15.20 -0.70 25.13
N GLY A 12 14.74 -1.93 24.88
CA GLY A 12 14.93 -2.58 23.58
C GLY A 12 14.28 -1.71 22.52
N HIS A 13 14.96 -1.54 21.38
CA HIS A 13 14.39 -0.82 20.25
C HIS A 13 13.04 -1.41 19.87
N GLN A 14 12.00 -0.59 19.89
CA GLN A 14 10.69 -0.98 19.40
C GLN A 14 10.72 -0.86 17.86
N ASN A 15 10.52 -1.97 17.18
CA ASN A 15 10.45 -2.01 15.72
C ASN A 15 9.04 -2.37 15.29
N HIS A 16 8.48 -1.59 14.36
CA HIS A 16 7.19 -1.88 13.76
C HIS A 16 7.29 -1.88 12.24
N VAL A 17 6.65 -2.86 11.61
CA VAL A 17 6.60 -3.02 10.16
C VAL A 17 5.36 -2.33 9.63
N ILE A 18 5.53 -1.48 8.63
CA ILE A 18 4.45 -0.85 7.86
C ILE A 18 4.61 -1.31 6.41
N GLY A 19 3.61 -1.97 5.86
CA GLY A 19 3.67 -2.59 4.54
C GLY A 19 2.53 -2.20 3.63
N PHE A 20 2.72 -2.49 2.35
CA PHE A 20 1.70 -2.40 1.31
C PHE A 20 1.72 -3.64 0.42
N TYR A 21 0.54 -4.13 0.01
CA TYR A 21 0.41 -5.25 -0.90
C TYR A 21 -0.80 -5.11 -1.82
N ASN A 22 -0.58 -5.03 -3.12
CA ASN A 22 -1.63 -5.18 -4.12
C ASN A 22 -2.00 -6.68 -4.21
N LEU A 23 -3.28 -7.01 -3.96
CA LEU A 23 -3.74 -8.39 -3.86
C LEU A 23 -4.15 -9.00 -5.20
N GLU A 24 -3.98 -8.28 -6.33
CA GLU A 24 -4.34 -8.72 -7.68
C GLU A 24 -5.78 -9.25 -7.73
N ASN A 25 -6.76 -8.35 -7.69
CA ASN A 25 -8.19 -8.65 -7.82
C ASN A 25 -8.68 -9.73 -6.84
N LEU A 26 -8.65 -9.42 -5.54
CA LEU A 26 -9.26 -10.26 -4.53
C LEU A 26 -10.77 -10.00 -4.51
N PHE A 27 -11.50 -10.79 -5.31
CA PHE A 27 -12.97 -10.80 -5.41
C PHE A 27 -13.54 -12.03 -4.70
N ASP A 28 -14.77 -11.92 -4.20
CA ASP A 28 -15.57 -13.06 -3.78
C ASP A 28 -16.24 -13.73 -5.00
N ILE A 29 -17.29 -14.49 -4.80
CA ILE A 29 -17.99 -15.24 -5.86
C ILE A 29 -19.44 -14.74 -6.06
N TYR A 30 -19.82 -13.66 -5.39
CA TYR A 30 -21.17 -13.11 -5.41
C TYR A 30 -21.24 -11.89 -6.31
N ASP A 31 -22.32 -11.77 -7.08
CA ASP A 31 -22.58 -10.67 -8.01
C ASP A 31 -22.93 -9.37 -7.24
N ASP A 32 -22.22 -8.29 -7.47
CA ASP A 32 -22.64 -6.95 -7.09
C ASP A 32 -23.23 -6.24 -8.32
N PRO A 33 -24.58 -6.16 -8.42
CA PRO A 33 -25.24 -5.58 -9.61
C PRO A 33 -24.92 -4.08 -9.83
N ALA A 34 -24.21 -3.43 -8.91
CA ALA A 34 -23.76 -2.05 -9.05
C ALA A 34 -22.33 -1.92 -9.61
N LYS A 35 -21.63 -3.05 -9.79
CA LYS A 35 -20.23 -3.11 -10.22
C LYS A 35 -20.10 -3.94 -11.51
N ASN A 36 -18.94 -3.84 -12.18
CA ASN A 36 -18.60 -4.66 -13.34
C ASN A 36 -17.64 -5.77 -12.88
N ASP A 37 -18.14 -6.72 -12.13
CA ASP A 37 -17.40 -7.82 -11.51
C ASP A 37 -17.71 -9.19 -12.15
N GLU A 38 -18.53 -9.23 -13.20
CA GLU A 38 -19.03 -10.46 -13.83
C GLU A 38 -17.92 -11.43 -14.25
N GLU A 39 -16.70 -10.92 -14.50
CA GLU A 39 -15.56 -11.79 -14.84
C GLU A 39 -15.10 -12.64 -13.64
N PHE A 40 -15.38 -12.21 -12.41
CA PHE A 40 -15.05 -12.88 -11.14
C PHE A 40 -16.21 -13.70 -10.56
N LEU A 41 -17.22 -14.02 -11.36
CA LEU A 41 -18.28 -14.94 -10.97
C LEU A 41 -17.97 -16.39 -11.39
N PRO A 42 -18.58 -17.39 -10.75
CA PRO A 42 -18.43 -18.80 -11.14
C PRO A 42 -18.75 -19.09 -12.61
N GLU A 43 -19.75 -18.37 -13.16
CA GLU A 43 -20.14 -18.46 -14.57
C GLU A 43 -19.41 -17.44 -15.48
N GLY A 44 -18.65 -16.52 -14.89
CA GLY A 44 -17.90 -15.48 -15.59
C GLY A 44 -16.72 -16.02 -16.41
N THR A 45 -16.01 -15.13 -17.12
CA THR A 45 -14.90 -15.51 -18.01
C THR A 45 -13.75 -16.16 -17.27
N ASN A 46 -13.48 -15.74 -16.03
CA ASN A 46 -12.43 -16.31 -15.19
C ASN A 46 -12.85 -17.63 -14.52
N LYS A 47 -14.14 -18.04 -14.63
CA LYS A 47 -14.69 -19.22 -13.91
C LYS A 47 -14.29 -19.17 -12.44
N TRP A 48 -14.58 -18.03 -11.78
CA TRP A 48 -14.11 -17.74 -10.42
C TRP A 48 -14.93 -18.50 -9.39
N THR A 49 -14.56 -19.76 -9.17
CA THR A 49 -15.26 -20.66 -8.26
C THR A 49 -14.80 -20.48 -6.82
N GLU A 50 -15.61 -20.95 -5.85
CA GLU A 50 -15.26 -21.00 -4.42
C GLU A 50 -13.85 -21.59 -4.19
N ALA A 51 -13.50 -22.68 -4.88
CA ALA A 51 -12.18 -23.29 -4.75
C ALA A 51 -11.02 -22.38 -5.18
N LYS A 52 -11.23 -21.53 -6.19
CA LYS A 52 -10.24 -20.55 -6.62
C LYS A 52 -10.14 -19.38 -5.63
N TYR A 53 -11.28 -18.91 -5.15
CA TYR A 53 -11.36 -17.87 -4.12
C TYR A 53 -10.64 -18.30 -2.84
N GLN A 54 -10.98 -19.45 -2.30
CA GLN A 54 -10.31 -20.02 -1.12
C GLN A 54 -8.79 -20.22 -1.36
N LYS A 55 -8.39 -20.65 -2.55
CA LYS A 55 -6.97 -20.76 -2.89
C LYS A 55 -6.27 -19.40 -2.90
N LYS A 56 -6.94 -18.37 -3.39
CA LYS A 56 -6.42 -16.98 -3.39
C LYS A 56 -6.24 -16.46 -1.97
N LEU A 57 -7.23 -16.61 -1.09
CA LEU A 57 -7.14 -16.23 0.32
C LEU A 57 -5.95 -16.90 1.02
N GLN A 58 -5.81 -18.22 0.88
CA GLN A 58 -4.70 -18.99 1.44
C GLN A 58 -3.34 -18.51 0.93
N ASN A 59 -3.25 -18.15 -0.35
CA ASN A 59 -2.03 -17.62 -0.93
C ASN A 59 -1.68 -16.24 -0.38
N MET A 60 -2.66 -15.34 -0.24
CA MET A 60 -2.45 -14.01 0.35
C MET A 60 -2.02 -14.12 1.81
N ALA A 61 -2.71 -14.95 2.60
CA ALA A 61 -2.36 -15.22 3.98
C ALA A 61 -0.94 -15.80 4.13
N LYS A 62 -0.55 -16.72 3.23
CA LYS A 62 0.82 -17.27 3.20
C LYS A 62 1.88 -16.19 2.97
N VAL A 63 1.63 -15.21 2.10
CA VAL A 63 2.56 -14.10 1.86
C VAL A 63 2.68 -13.22 3.10
N ILE A 64 1.55 -12.82 3.70
CA ILE A 64 1.51 -11.99 4.91
C ILE A 64 2.25 -12.70 6.07
N ARG A 65 2.03 -14.03 6.24
CA ARG A 65 2.75 -14.84 7.22
C ARG A 65 4.25 -14.89 6.95
N ALA A 66 4.66 -15.05 5.71
CA ALA A 66 6.07 -15.12 5.34
C ALA A 66 6.78 -13.77 5.59
N MET A 67 6.11 -12.63 5.36
CA MET A 67 6.66 -11.32 5.73
C MET A 67 6.82 -11.19 7.25
N LYS A 68 5.84 -11.66 8.04
CA LYS A 68 5.96 -11.73 9.51
C LYS A 68 7.16 -12.56 9.94
N ASP A 69 7.37 -13.71 9.30
CA ASP A 69 8.48 -14.60 9.66
C ASP A 69 9.85 -14.00 9.30
N GLU A 70 9.95 -13.23 8.18
CA GLU A 70 11.17 -12.46 7.83
C GLU A 70 11.47 -11.36 8.87
N ASN A 71 10.45 -10.69 9.37
CA ASN A 71 10.60 -9.54 10.28
C ASN A 71 10.57 -9.92 11.78
N GLY A 72 10.13 -11.13 12.10
CA GLY A 72 9.91 -11.56 13.49
C GLY A 72 8.67 -10.95 14.16
N ALA A 73 7.90 -10.14 13.44
CA ALA A 73 6.71 -9.45 13.95
C ALA A 73 5.65 -9.28 12.87
N TRP A 74 4.37 -9.27 13.26
CA TRP A 74 3.26 -8.88 12.40
C TRP A 74 3.37 -7.41 12.02
N HIS A 75 2.85 -7.04 10.84
CA HIS A 75 2.74 -5.64 10.46
C HIS A 75 1.91 -4.89 11.49
N ALA A 76 2.39 -3.73 11.92
CA ALA A 76 1.56 -2.79 12.67
C ALA A 76 0.42 -2.27 11.78
N LEU A 77 0.76 -2.01 10.51
CA LEU A 77 -0.10 -1.46 9.49
C LEU A 77 0.22 -2.12 8.15
N LEU A 78 -0.80 -2.63 7.45
CA LEU A 78 -0.68 -3.22 6.12
C LEU A 78 -1.77 -2.63 5.22
N GLY A 79 -1.37 -1.71 4.33
CA GLY A 79 -2.23 -1.23 3.26
C GLY A 79 -2.40 -2.31 2.20
N VAL A 80 -3.60 -2.44 1.67
CA VAL A 80 -3.92 -3.36 0.58
C VAL A 80 -4.73 -2.67 -0.51
N SER A 81 -4.62 -3.15 -1.74
CA SER A 81 -5.41 -2.70 -2.88
C SER A 81 -5.89 -3.87 -3.73
N GLU A 82 -6.80 -3.56 -4.65
CA GLU A 82 -7.47 -4.55 -5.50
C GLU A 82 -8.23 -5.58 -4.68
N ILE A 83 -8.94 -5.08 -3.68
CA ILE A 83 -9.94 -5.83 -2.94
C ILE A 83 -11.33 -5.37 -3.39
N GLU A 84 -12.27 -6.25 -3.45
CA GLU A 84 -13.62 -5.95 -3.91
C GLU A 84 -14.43 -5.24 -2.83
N ASN A 85 -14.48 -5.82 -1.64
CA ASN A 85 -15.38 -5.38 -0.58
C ASN A 85 -14.82 -5.76 0.81
N ARG A 86 -15.59 -5.43 1.85
CA ARG A 86 -15.20 -5.76 3.23
C ARG A 86 -15.21 -7.27 3.49
N LEU A 87 -16.10 -8.04 2.86
CA LEU A 87 -16.23 -9.48 3.09
C LEU A 87 -14.94 -10.23 2.75
N VAL A 88 -14.33 -9.94 1.59
CA VAL A 88 -13.07 -10.59 1.20
C VAL A 88 -11.94 -10.30 2.18
N LEU A 89 -11.96 -9.16 2.86
CA LEU A 89 -10.98 -8.83 3.90
C LEU A 89 -11.27 -9.55 5.21
N GLU A 90 -12.55 -9.71 5.59
CA GLU A 90 -12.95 -10.48 6.75
C GLU A 90 -12.55 -11.95 6.59
N ASP A 91 -12.79 -12.53 5.41
CA ASP A 91 -12.33 -13.88 5.08
C ASP A 91 -10.81 -13.99 5.12
N LEU A 92 -10.08 -13.01 4.56
CA LEU A 92 -8.62 -13.01 4.55
C LEU A 92 -8.04 -12.98 5.97
N VAL A 93 -8.51 -12.09 6.84
CA VAL A 93 -7.93 -11.95 8.20
C VAL A 93 -8.27 -13.15 9.10
N MET A 94 -9.31 -13.92 8.75
CA MET A 94 -9.69 -15.16 9.41
C MET A 94 -8.90 -16.39 8.93
N GLU A 95 -8.11 -16.28 7.86
CA GLU A 95 -7.26 -17.38 7.39
C GLU A 95 -6.36 -17.89 8.53
N PRO A 96 -6.31 -19.21 8.79
CA PRO A 96 -5.60 -19.78 9.94
C PRO A 96 -4.13 -19.38 10.02
N GLN A 97 -3.51 -19.05 8.88
CA GLN A 97 -2.10 -18.68 8.80
C GLN A 97 -1.82 -17.30 9.42
N ILE A 98 -2.82 -16.41 9.49
CA ILE A 98 -2.68 -15.03 9.95
C ILE A 98 -3.69 -14.61 11.02
N ALA A 99 -4.68 -15.44 11.34
CA ALA A 99 -5.73 -15.12 12.31
C ALA A 99 -5.15 -14.69 13.69
N GLU A 100 -4.00 -15.22 14.09
CA GLU A 100 -3.34 -14.81 15.34
C GLU A 100 -2.88 -13.35 15.36
N ALA A 101 -2.71 -12.69 14.19
CA ALA A 101 -2.39 -11.27 14.11
C ALA A 101 -3.55 -10.39 14.61
N ASN A 102 -4.76 -10.94 14.62
CA ASN A 102 -5.99 -10.23 15.02
C ASN A 102 -6.18 -8.90 14.29
N TYR A 103 -5.87 -8.86 12.99
CA TYR A 103 -5.99 -7.65 12.20
C TYR A 103 -7.42 -7.10 12.23
N GLN A 104 -7.52 -5.81 12.46
CA GLN A 104 -8.75 -5.05 12.28
C GLN A 104 -8.72 -4.37 10.90
N ILE A 105 -9.90 -4.12 10.33
CA ILE A 105 -10.09 -3.67 8.96
C ILE A 105 -10.67 -2.27 8.94
N ILE A 106 -10.04 -1.38 8.17
CA ILE A 106 -10.60 -0.08 7.80
C ILE A 106 -10.76 -0.07 6.29
N HIS A 107 -11.99 0.05 5.83
CA HIS A 107 -12.40 0.00 4.43
C HIS A 107 -13.64 0.84 4.21
N TYR A 108 -13.71 1.49 3.04
CA TYR A 108 -14.86 2.18 2.50
C TYR A 108 -15.09 1.70 1.07
N ASP A 109 -16.34 1.41 0.73
CA ASP A 109 -16.72 1.11 -0.65
C ASP A 109 -16.51 2.35 -1.52
N GLY A 110 -15.74 2.19 -2.55
CA GLY A 110 -15.33 3.27 -3.45
C GLY A 110 -16.17 3.34 -4.73
N PRO A 111 -15.96 4.41 -5.50
CA PRO A 111 -16.69 4.64 -6.74
C PRO A 111 -16.12 3.92 -7.97
N ASP A 112 -15.09 3.08 -7.85
CA ASP A 112 -14.53 2.35 -8.98
C ASP A 112 -15.59 1.43 -9.62
N ARG A 113 -15.67 1.44 -10.95
CA ARG A 113 -16.70 0.69 -11.69
C ARG A 113 -16.49 -0.82 -11.63
N ARG A 114 -15.25 -1.28 -11.48
CA ARG A 114 -14.94 -2.71 -11.33
C ARG A 114 -15.18 -3.21 -9.91
N GLY A 115 -15.41 -2.28 -8.97
CA GLY A 115 -15.58 -2.61 -7.58
C GLY A 115 -14.25 -2.89 -6.85
N VAL A 116 -13.11 -2.41 -7.35
CA VAL A 116 -11.85 -2.58 -6.61
C VAL A 116 -11.55 -1.38 -5.73
N ASP A 117 -11.20 -1.66 -4.50
CA ASP A 117 -10.96 -0.66 -3.46
C ASP A 117 -9.57 -0.80 -2.83
N VAL A 118 -9.30 0.08 -1.86
CA VAL A 118 -8.16 0.05 -0.95
C VAL A 118 -8.63 -0.13 0.48
N ALA A 119 -7.75 -0.71 1.31
CA ALA A 119 -8.04 -0.87 2.73
C ALA A 119 -6.77 -0.81 3.58
N LEU A 120 -6.94 -0.65 4.88
CA LEU A 120 -5.88 -0.78 5.86
C LEU A 120 -6.22 -1.91 6.85
N LEU A 121 -5.33 -2.89 6.94
CA LEU A 121 -5.31 -3.88 8.01
C LEU A 121 -4.37 -3.38 9.11
N TYR A 122 -4.81 -3.31 10.35
CA TYR A 122 -3.96 -2.88 11.44
C TYR A 122 -3.96 -3.85 12.62
N ASN A 123 -2.82 -3.94 13.29
CA ASN A 123 -2.68 -4.72 14.51
C ASN A 123 -3.11 -3.88 15.73
N PRO A 124 -4.24 -4.19 16.40
CA PRO A 124 -4.76 -3.38 17.48
C PRO A 124 -3.91 -3.42 18.76
N SER A 125 -2.95 -4.35 18.86
CA SER A 125 -1.99 -4.37 19.96
C SER A 125 -0.87 -3.33 19.81
N VAL A 126 -0.72 -2.76 18.61
CA VAL A 126 0.33 -1.77 18.28
C VAL A 126 -0.28 -0.43 17.91
N PHE A 127 -1.26 -0.43 17.01
CA PHE A 127 -1.89 0.78 16.51
C PHE A 127 -3.25 1.00 17.15
N LYS A 128 -3.41 2.16 17.78
CA LYS A 128 -4.69 2.61 18.34
C LYS A 128 -5.37 3.50 17.31
N TYR A 129 -6.40 2.97 16.66
CA TYR A 129 -7.25 3.72 15.73
C TYR A 129 -7.97 4.89 16.44
N LEU A 130 -8.05 6.04 15.77
CA LEU A 130 -8.78 7.23 16.23
C LEU A 130 -9.90 7.61 15.28
N ASP A 131 -9.58 7.87 14.01
CA ASP A 131 -10.53 8.19 12.95
C ASP A 131 -10.00 7.80 11.56
N SER A 132 -10.88 7.86 10.57
CA SER A 132 -10.55 7.62 9.16
C SER A 132 -11.56 8.30 8.25
N GLU A 133 -11.15 8.53 7.01
CA GLU A 133 -12.01 9.07 5.96
C GLU A 133 -11.65 8.51 4.59
N SER A 134 -12.64 8.44 3.71
CA SER A 134 -12.48 8.24 2.28
C SER A 134 -12.37 9.60 1.63
N ILE A 135 -11.17 9.96 1.16
CA ILE A 135 -10.91 11.24 0.48
C ILE A 135 -11.33 11.09 -0.97
N PRO A 136 -12.37 11.82 -1.44
CA PRO A 136 -12.84 11.68 -2.79
C PRO A 136 -11.79 12.09 -3.82
N PHE A 137 -11.65 11.27 -4.88
CA PHE A 137 -10.82 11.64 -6.02
C PHE A 137 -11.57 12.66 -6.89
N THR A 138 -11.29 13.95 -6.67
CA THR A 138 -11.97 15.07 -7.33
C THR A 138 -11.07 15.79 -8.32
N PHE A 139 -11.68 16.47 -9.30
CA PHE A 139 -10.98 17.26 -10.31
C PHE A 139 -11.06 18.76 -10.04
N GLU A 140 -11.81 19.19 -9.03
CA GLU A 140 -11.94 20.59 -8.66
C GLU A 140 -10.61 21.15 -8.18
N GLY A 141 -10.26 22.33 -8.68
CA GLY A 141 -8.99 22.99 -8.37
C GLY A 141 -7.75 22.36 -9.01
N SER A 142 -7.91 21.29 -9.80
CA SER A 142 -6.80 20.64 -10.49
C SER A 142 -6.41 21.34 -11.79
N SER A 143 -5.20 21.07 -12.29
CA SER A 143 -4.74 21.49 -13.62
C SER A 143 -5.34 20.67 -14.78
N ILE A 144 -6.28 19.75 -14.48
CA ILE A 144 -6.95 18.90 -15.47
C ILE A 144 -8.10 19.69 -16.11
N ASP A 145 -7.79 20.44 -17.17
CA ASP A 145 -8.71 21.34 -17.88
C ASP A 145 -9.62 20.64 -18.91
N TRP A 146 -9.35 19.38 -19.23
CA TRP A 146 -10.08 18.60 -20.22
C TRP A 146 -11.23 17.75 -19.64
N ILE A 147 -11.38 17.68 -18.30
CA ILE A 147 -12.54 17.09 -17.61
C ILE A 147 -13.45 18.23 -17.16
N GLN A 148 -14.40 18.62 -18.00
CA GLN A 148 -15.25 19.78 -17.75
C GLN A 148 -16.71 19.42 -17.46
N THR A 149 -17.20 18.33 -18.09
CA THR A 149 -18.59 17.91 -17.95
C THR A 149 -18.78 16.88 -16.84
N GLN A 150 -20.01 16.75 -16.37
CA GLN A 150 -20.35 15.72 -15.39
C GLN A 150 -20.16 14.30 -15.97
N GLU A 151 -20.49 14.11 -17.26
CA GLU A 151 -20.29 12.84 -17.96
C GLU A 151 -18.80 12.44 -18.00
N GLU A 152 -17.90 13.39 -18.26
CA GLU A 152 -16.46 13.15 -18.22
C GLU A 152 -15.99 12.79 -16.81
N ARG A 153 -16.47 13.49 -15.77
CA ARG A 153 -16.15 13.17 -14.37
C ARG A 153 -16.60 11.76 -14.01
N ASP A 154 -17.81 11.37 -14.40
CA ASP A 154 -18.34 10.04 -14.16
C ASP A 154 -17.59 8.96 -14.96
N TYR A 155 -17.12 9.30 -16.16
CA TYR A 155 -16.30 8.38 -16.97
C TYR A 155 -14.92 8.12 -16.35
N PHE A 156 -14.27 9.16 -15.82
CA PHE A 156 -12.93 9.06 -15.19
C PHE A 156 -12.99 8.78 -13.68
N ARG A 157 -14.14 8.38 -13.18
CA ARG A 157 -14.31 8.01 -11.78
C ARG A 157 -13.35 6.87 -11.42
N THR A 158 -12.60 7.05 -10.32
CA THR A 158 -11.61 6.10 -9.82
C THR A 158 -11.73 5.95 -8.31
N ARG A 159 -10.88 5.12 -7.72
CA ARG A 159 -10.82 4.87 -6.28
C ARG A 159 -10.55 6.15 -5.50
N ASP A 160 -11.26 6.31 -4.42
CA ASP A 160 -10.93 7.30 -3.40
C ASP A 160 -9.64 6.92 -2.67
N ILE A 161 -9.04 7.87 -1.97
CA ILE A 161 -7.85 7.64 -1.16
C ILE A 161 -8.29 7.44 0.29
N LEU A 162 -7.92 6.31 0.89
CA LEU A 162 -8.19 6.06 2.30
C LEU A 162 -7.17 6.81 3.16
N MET A 163 -7.64 7.65 4.08
CA MET A 163 -6.84 8.20 5.17
C MET A 163 -7.23 7.55 6.50
N VAL A 164 -6.24 7.16 7.29
CA VAL A 164 -6.44 6.59 8.63
C VAL A 164 -5.54 7.32 9.62
N HIS A 165 -6.13 7.84 10.68
CA HIS A 165 -5.44 8.49 11.78
C HIS A 165 -5.49 7.63 13.05
N GLY A 166 -4.36 7.54 13.73
CA GLY A 166 -4.26 6.80 14.98
C GLY A 166 -2.93 7.06 15.69
N THR A 167 -2.62 6.23 16.68
CA THR A 167 -1.36 6.38 17.44
C THR A 167 -0.62 5.05 17.59
N ILE A 168 0.72 5.14 17.58
CA ILE A 168 1.62 4.07 18.02
C ILE A 168 2.43 4.63 19.19
N ASP A 169 2.36 3.99 20.35
CA ASP A 169 3.04 4.43 21.58
C ASP A 169 2.81 5.94 21.89
N GLY A 170 1.58 6.41 21.65
CA GLY A 170 1.16 7.79 21.88
C GLY A 170 1.56 8.81 20.80
N GLU A 171 2.40 8.46 19.84
CA GLU A 171 2.73 9.32 18.69
C GLU A 171 1.65 9.22 17.61
N HIS A 172 1.23 10.36 17.05
CA HIS A 172 0.22 10.42 16.02
C HIS A 172 0.76 9.96 14.66
N PHE A 173 -0.04 9.16 13.96
CA PHE A 173 0.21 8.69 12.61
C PHE A 173 -0.98 8.98 11.71
N ALA A 174 -0.73 9.50 10.50
CA ALA A 174 -1.69 9.53 9.40
C ALA A 174 -1.19 8.62 8.28
N ILE A 175 -2.01 7.66 7.90
CA ILE A 175 -1.69 6.64 6.90
C ILE A 175 -2.63 6.84 5.72
N TYR A 176 -2.05 7.07 4.55
CA TYR A 176 -2.78 7.16 3.29
C TYR A 176 -2.58 5.86 2.52
N VAL A 177 -3.68 5.27 2.06
CA VAL A 177 -3.65 4.11 1.17
C VAL A 177 -4.31 4.49 -0.14
N ALA A 178 -3.59 4.38 -1.24
CA ALA A 178 -4.04 4.76 -2.57
C ALA A 178 -3.85 3.64 -3.59
N HIS A 179 -4.71 3.62 -4.60
CA HIS A 179 -4.49 2.86 -5.83
C HIS A 179 -4.80 3.78 -7.01
N LEU A 180 -3.78 4.43 -7.54
CA LEU A 180 -3.92 5.44 -8.58
C LEU A 180 -4.27 4.81 -9.95
N PRO A 181 -4.82 5.60 -10.89
CA PRO A 181 -5.21 5.11 -12.21
C PRO A 181 -4.09 4.42 -12.96
N SER A 182 -4.38 3.21 -13.49
CA SER A 182 -3.38 2.38 -14.16
C SER A 182 -2.90 2.96 -15.50
N ARG A 183 -1.70 2.53 -15.92
CA ARG A 183 -1.10 2.89 -17.22
C ARG A 183 -1.75 2.14 -18.40
N SER A 184 -2.48 1.06 -18.15
CA SER A 184 -3.10 0.23 -19.19
C SER A 184 -4.18 0.96 -20.01
N GLY A 185 -4.74 2.02 -19.47
CA GLY A 185 -5.68 2.89 -20.17
C GLY A 185 -5.09 3.64 -21.38
N GLY A 186 -3.76 3.65 -21.56
CA GLY A 186 -2.99 4.08 -22.77
C GLY A 186 -3.35 5.41 -23.39
N LYS A 187 -4.19 6.25 -22.75
CA LYS A 187 -4.91 7.33 -23.40
C LYS A 187 -4.82 8.63 -22.63
N LYS A 188 -5.14 9.70 -23.36
CA LYS A 188 -5.18 11.09 -22.92
C LYS A 188 -5.40 11.20 -21.39
N GLY A 189 -4.43 11.75 -20.69
CA GLY A 189 -4.60 12.18 -19.32
C GLY A 189 -4.25 11.17 -18.22
N GLY A 190 -3.87 9.93 -18.52
CA GLY A 190 -3.52 8.96 -17.46
C GLY A 190 -2.43 9.43 -16.51
N ASN A 191 -1.41 10.13 -17.01
CA ASN A 191 -0.39 10.76 -16.17
C ASN A 191 -1.00 11.85 -15.31
N GLN A 192 -1.80 12.75 -15.88
CA GLN A 192 -2.45 13.85 -15.14
C GLN A 192 -3.39 13.34 -14.04
N LEU A 193 -4.07 12.20 -14.25
CA LEU A 193 -4.88 11.59 -13.20
C LEU A 193 -4.02 11.10 -12.03
N ARG A 194 -2.86 10.51 -12.29
CA ARG A 194 -1.93 10.11 -11.22
C ARG A 194 -1.29 11.33 -10.54
N ASP A 195 -0.95 12.36 -11.32
CA ASP A 195 -0.48 13.65 -10.80
C ASP A 195 -1.51 14.23 -9.81
N ARG A 196 -2.81 14.22 -10.18
CA ARG A 196 -3.89 14.64 -9.29
C ARG A 196 -3.98 13.79 -8.02
N GLY A 197 -3.81 12.47 -8.11
CA GLY A 197 -3.76 11.61 -6.94
C GLY A 197 -2.62 11.96 -5.98
N GLY A 198 -1.44 12.27 -6.51
CA GLY A 198 -0.29 12.77 -5.74
C GLY A 198 -0.60 14.11 -5.06
N GLU A 199 -1.23 15.03 -5.79
CA GLU A 199 -1.64 16.35 -5.30
C GLU A 199 -2.67 16.24 -4.15
N ILE A 200 -3.72 15.41 -4.31
CA ILE A 200 -4.74 15.20 -3.25
C ILE A 200 -4.09 14.66 -1.98
N MET A 201 -3.22 13.65 -2.08
CA MET A 201 -2.51 13.11 -0.91
C MET A 201 -1.65 14.18 -0.25
N TYR A 202 -0.94 14.99 -1.05
CA TYR A 202 -0.10 16.07 -0.55
C TYR A 202 -0.91 17.12 0.20
N GLU A 203 -1.93 17.69 -0.44
CA GLU A 203 -2.79 18.73 0.14
C GLU A 203 -3.38 18.28 1.47
N HIS A 204 -3.96 17.07 1.50
CA HIS A 204 -4.57 16.53 2.70
C HIS A 204 -3.52 16.22 3.79
N SER A 205 -2.35 15.72 3.43
CA SER A 205 -1.28 15.44 4.38
C SER A 205 -0.73 16.73 5.05
N MET A 206 -0.67 17.84 4.30
CA MET A 206 -0.28 19.14 4.87
C MET A 206 -1.32 19.66 5.87
N MET A 207 -2.62 19.46 5.61
CA MET A 207 -3.67 19.80 6.58
C MET A 207 -3.55 18.96 7.87
N MET A 208 -3.26 17.67 7.75
CA MET A 208 -3.04 16.81 8.91
C MET A 208 -1.79 17.23 9.70
N GLN A 209 -0.73 17.64 9.03
CA GLN A 209 0.50 18.13 9.67
C GLN A 209 0.29 19.45 10.41
N GLU A 210 -0.54 20.36 9.87
CA GLU A 210 -0.93 21.58 10.54
C GLU A 210 -1.78 21.29 11.79
N LYS A 211 -2.76 20.38 11.66
CA LYS A 211 -3.66 19.99 12.76
C LYS A 211 -2.96 19.27 13.90
N TYR A 212 -1.96 18.44 13.58
CA TYR A 212 -1.21 17.63 14.53
C TYR A 212 0.30 17.82 14.35
N PRO A 213 0.92 18.86 14.92
CA PRO A 213 2.35 19.11 14.79
C PRO A 213 3.20 17.90 15.21
N GLY A 214 4.12 17.49 14.35
CA GLY A 214 4.97 16.31 14.58
C GLY A 214 4.33 14.96 14.22
N ILE A 215 3.12 14.94 13.65
CA ILE A 215 2.48 13.72 13.15
C ILE A 215 3.39 12.98 12.16
N LYS A 216 3.40 11.68 12.28
CA LYS A 216 4.11 10.76 11.36
C LYS A 216 3.18 10.45 10.18
N ILE A 217 3.62 10.72 8.96
CA ILE A 217 2.78 10.50 7.78
C ILE A 217 3.42 9.45 6.89
N VAL A 218 2.61 8.49 6.45
CA VAL A 218 2.98 7.47 5.46
C VAL A 218 1.96 7.49 4.33
N CYS A 219 2.40 7.83 3.12
CA CYS A 219 1.62 7.69 1.89
C CYS A 219 2.03 6.39 1.21
N MET A 220 1.14 5.40 1.15
CA MET A 220 1.42 4.10 0.56
C MET A 220 0.38 3.71 -0.47
N GLY A 221 0.76 2.82 -1.39
CA GLY A 221 -0.18 2.31 -2.38
C GLY A 221 0.48 1.77 -3.63
N ASP A 222 -0.36 1.22 -4.51
CA ASP A 222 -0.03 1.05 -5.91
C ASP A 222 -0.25 2.38 -6.62
N MET A 223 0.82 3.13 -6.77
CA MET A 223 0.78 4.45 -7.38
C MET A 223 0.70 4.40 -8.92
N ASN A 224 0.83 3.21 -9.51
CA ASN A 224 0.92 3.02 -10.95
C ASN A 224 1.97 3.92 -11.64
N ASP A 225 2.84 4.52 -10.85
CA ASP A 225 3.98 5.36 -11.23
C ASP A 225 5.20 5.00 -10.39
N ASN A 226 6.38 5.17 -10.98
CA ASN A 226 7.64 5.03 -10.27
C ASN A 226 7.87 6.21 -9.30
N PRO A 227 8.72 6.04 -8.28
CA PRO A 227 9.02 7.12 -7.35
C PRO A 227 9.68 8.35 -8.00
N THR A 228 10.15 8.23 -9.25
CA THR A 228 10.74 9.31 -10.05
C THR A 228 9.75 9.99 -10.99
N ASP A 229 8.54 9.46 -11.14
CA ASP A 229 7.52 10.03 -12.02
C ASP A 229 6.89 11.29 -11.38
N MET A 230 6.26 12.13 -12.21
CA MET A 230 5.77 13.45 -11.79
C MET A 230 4.81 13.39 -10.60
N SER A 231 3.90 12.42 -10.59
CA SER A 231 2.93 12.24 -9.51
C SER A 231 3.60 12.09 -8.14
N MET A 232 4.72 11.36 -8.07
CA MET A 232 5.45 11.12 -6.82
C MET A 232 6.51 12.17 -6.54
N ALA A 233 7.35 12.49 -7.55
CA ALA A 233 8.51 13.37 -7.34
C ALA A 233 8.11 14.86 -7.24
N HIS A 234 7.05 15.28 -7.95
CA HIS A 234 6.63 16.68 -8.00
C HIS A 234 5.34 16.92 -7.21
N TYR A 235 4.27 16.16 -7.48
CA TYR A 235 2.96 16.43 -6.88
C TYR A 235 2.85 15.90 -5.44
N LEU A 236 3.52 14.79 -5.09
CA LEU A 236 3.64 14.33 -3.70
C LEU A 236 4.95 14.80 -3.05
N HIS A 237 5.76 15.61 -3.73
CA HIS A 237 7.03 16.16 -3.21
C HIS A 237 8.05 15.12 -2.73
N GLY A 238 8.11 13.96 -3.40
CA GLY A 238 9.03 12.86 -3.06
C GLY A 238 10.50 13.22 -3.30
N LYS A 239 11.36 13.00 -2.31
CA LYS A 239 12.81 13.19 -2.35
C LYS A 239 13.53 11.85 -2.24
N GLU A 240 14.64 11.71 -2.94
CA GLU A 240 15.48 10.51 -2.90
C GLU A 240 16.32 10.40 -1.63
N ASN A 241 16.88 11.53 -1.16
CA ASN A 241 17.75 11.55 0.00
C ASN A 241 17.02 12.14 1.20
N LYS A 242 17.23 11.56 2.37
CA LYS A 242 16.61 12.03 3.63
C LYS A 242 17.04 13.47 3.97
N GLU A 243 18.26 13.80 3.66
CA GLU A 243 18.86 15.11 3.94
C GLU A 243 18.20 16.26 3.16
N ASP A 244 17.56 15.94 2.03
CA ASP A 244 16.84 16.90 1.18
C ASP A 244 15.37 17.10 1.60
N VAL A 245 14.90 16.33 2.60
CA VAL A 245 13.49 16.34 3.05
C VAL A 245 13.27 17.46 4.06
N THR A 246 12.37 18.39 3.73
CA THR A 246 11.85 19.42 4.62
C THR A 246 10.45 19.05 5.13
N ASP A 247 9.84 19.92 5.95
CA ASP A 247 8.46 19.70 6.42
C ASP A 247 7.40 19.74 5.29
N LYS A 248 7.81 20.11 4.07
CA LYS A 248 6.96 20.12 2.87
C LYS A 248 7.24 18.96 1.91
N ASP A 249 8.12 18.07 2.27
CA ASP A 249 8.57 17.00 1.39
C ASP A 249 8.38 15.63 2.04
N PHE A 250 8.41 14.59 1.19
CA PHE A 250 8.40 13.21 1.60
C PHE A 250 9.69 12.50 1.19
N PHE A 251 10.24 11.69 2.07
CA PHE A 251 11.32 10.78 1.71
C PHE A 251 10.75 9.57 0.97
N SER A 252 11.34 9.25 -0.18
CA SER A 252 10.99 8.07 -1.00
C SER A 252 12.05 6.98 -0.87
N PRO A 253 11.87 5.98 0.00
CA PRO A 253 12.87 4.94 0.26
C PRO A 253 13.12 4.00 -0.93
N PHE A 254 12.28 4.06 -1.95
CA PHE A 254 12.35 3.17 -3.12
C PHE A 254 13.05 3.79 -4.34
N THR A 255 13.34 5.10 -4.35
CA THR A 255 13.99 5.77 -5.49
C THR A 255 15.36 5.20 -5.78
N SER A 256 16.21 5.04 -4.76
CA SER A 256 17.55 4.44 -4.91
C SER A 256 17.47 2.96 -5.31
N MET A 257 16.44 2.23 -4.88
CA MET A 257 16.22 0.84 -5.27
C MET A 257 15.84 0.73 -6.75
N LEU A 258 14.94 1.59 -7.25
CA LEU A 258 14.59 1.65 -8.68
C LEU A 258 15.84 1.90 -9.53
N LYS A 259 16.66 2.89 -9.16
CA LYS A 259 17.93 3.18 -9.86
C LYS A 259 18.92 2.01 -9.83
N ALA A 260 18.85 1.17 -8.81
CA ALA A 260 19.64 -0.05 -8.70
C ALA A 260 19.04 -1.26 -9.46
N GLY A 261 17.91 -1.08 -10.17
CA GLY A 261 17.29 -2.10 -11.00
C GLY A 261 16.33 -3.04 -10.24
N PHE A 262 15.91 -2.70 -9.01
CA PHE A 262 14.86 -3.44 -8.32
C PHE A 262 13.48 -3.09 -8.88
N GLY A 263 12.51 -3.99 -8.69
CA GLY A 263 11.13 -3.78 -9.08
C GLY A 263 10.15 -4.55 -8.20
N SER A 264 8.96 -4.00 -7.99
CA SER A 264 7.84 -4.69 -7.33
C SER A 264 6.94 -5.41 -8.34
N LEU A 265 6.95 -4.97 -9.59
CA LEU A 265 6.23 -5.61 -10.70
C LEU A 265 7.01 -5.48 -12.01
N ALA A 266 6.66 -6.33 -12.99
CA ALA A 266 7.16 -6.25 -14.35
C ALA A 266 6.02 -5.86 -15.29
N TYR A 267 6.11 -4.68 -15.90
CA TYR A 267 5.15 -4.19 -16.88
C TYR A 267 5.81 -4.05 -18.25
N GLN A 268 5.26 -4.70 -19.27
CA GLN A 268 5.80 -4.72 -20.65
C GLN A 268 7.29 -5.09 -20.71
N GLY A 269 7.73 -6.02 -19.86
CA GLY A 269 9.12 -6.48 -19.79
C GLY A 269 10.08 -5.57 -19.03
N VAL A 270 9.59 -4.48 -18.45
CA VAL A 270 10.39 -3.52 -17.66
C VAL A 270 10.01 -3.66 -16.18
N TRP A 271 11.02 -3.72 -15.32
CA TRP A 271 10.83 -3.68 -13.88
C TRP A 271 10.52 -2.26 -13.40
N ASN A 272 9.47 -2.13 -12.61
CA ASN A 272 9.01 -0.88 -12.01
C ASN A 272 8.78 -1.07 -10.52
N ILE A 273 8.76 0.01 -9.74
CA ILE A 273 8.31 0.02 -8.34
C ILE A 273 7.11 0.96 -8.27
N TYR A 274 5.91 0.40 -8.36
CA TYR A 274 4.65 1.14 -8.22
C TYR A 274 4.07 1.02 -6.81
N ASP A 275 4.48 -0.02 -6.09
CA ASP A 275 4.08 -0.30 -4.71
C ASP A 275 4.99 0.50 -3.76
N LEU A 276 4.58 1.72 -3.46
CA LEU A 276 5.40 2.72 -2.77
C LEU A 276 4.93 2.97 -1.34
N LEU A 277 5.88 3.36 -0.49
CA LEU A 277 5.64 4.00 0.80
C LEU A 277 6.55 5.22 0.87
N LEU A 278 5.97 6.42 0.94
CA LEU A 278 6.69 7.67 1.16
C LEU A 278 6.41 8.16 2.58
N VAL A 279 7.40 8.73 3.24
CA VAL A 279 7.27 9.17 4.63
C VAL A 279 7.63 10.65 4.78
N ASN A 280 6.93 11.39 5.64
CA ASN A 280 7.21 12.80 5.87
C ASN A 280 8.51 13.02 6.67
N ASN A 281 8.91 14.29 6.82
CA ASN A 281 10.13 14.68 7.54
C ASN A 281 10.16 14.13 8.98
N ALA A 282 9.03 14.13 9.69
CA ALA A 282 8.95 13.64 11.06
C ALA A 282 9.30 12.15 11.22
N LEU A 283 9.13 11.33 10.15
CA LEU A 283 9.60 9.94 10.10
C LEU A 283 10.97 9.80 9.44
N ALA A 284 11.27 10.62 8.43
CA ALA A 284 12.57 10.59 7.75
C ALA A 284 13.71 11.05 8.66
N ASN A 285 13.52 12.17 9.36
CA ASN A 285 14.48 12.83 10.24
C ASN A 285 13.87 13.04 11.64
N PRO A 286 13.66 11.95 12.40
CA PRO A 286 12.93 12.00 13.65
C PRO A 286 13.66 12.83 14.72
N GLN A 287 12.90 13.43 15.63
CA GLN A 287 13.44 13.96 16.87
C GLN A 287 13.87 12.82 17.80
N ASP A 288 14.84 13.08 18.66
CA ASP A 288 15.32 12.09 19.64
C ASP A 288 14.17 11.52 20.46
N GLY A 289 14.14 10.19 20.56
CA GLY A 289 13.12 9.46 21.32
C GLY A 289 11.75 9.37 20.63
N THR A 290 11.65 9.69 19.34
CA THR A 290 10.43 9.48 18.52
C THR A 290 10.68 8.46 17.41
N PHE A 291 9.59 7.87 16.89
CA PHE A 291 9.70 6.93 15.78
C PHE A 291 10.29 7.57 14.53
N GLY A 292 11.21 6.86 13.90
CA GLY A 292 11.80 7.20 12.61
C GLY A 292 11.95 5.97 11.71
N ILE A 293 12.13 6.22 10.42
CA ILE A 293 12.36 5.14 9.44
C ILE A 293 13.74 4.51 9.67
N ARG A 294 13.77 3.17 9.73
CA ARG A 294 14.99 2.39 9.94
C ARG A 294 15.62 1.99 8.61
N GLN A 295 16.95 2.10 8.53
CA GLN A 295 17.71 1.52 7.44
C GLN A 295 17.71 -0.01 7.54
N LEU A 296 17.28 -0.70 6.48
CA LEU A 296 17.16 -2.15 6.46
C LEU A 296 18.37 -2.86 5.88
N HIS A 297 19.17 -2.18 5.07
CA HIS A 297 20.30 -2.78 4.39
C HIS A 297 21.55 -1.90 4.49
N LYS A 298 22.73 -2.51 4.62
CA LYS A 298 24.04 -1.81 4.69
C LYS A 298 24.36 -0.91 3.49
N LYS A 299 23.67 -1.12 2.36
CA LYS A 299 23.79 -0.26 1.15
C LYS A 299 22.93 1.01 1.23
N GLY A 300 22.31 1.32 2.36
CA GLY A 300 21.52 2.53 2.55
C GLY A 300 20.03 2.40 2.20
N TYR A 301 19.52 1.20 1.91
CA TYR A 301 18.12 1.02 1.61
C TYR A 301 17.26 1.04 2.87
N TYR A 302 16.16 1.80 2.83
CA TYR A 302 15.17 1.93 3.90
C TYR A 302 13.88 1.18 3.57
N GLY A 303 13.63 0.89 2.30
CA GLY A 303 12.52 0.07 1.83
C GLY A 303 12.95 -1.39 1.60
N ARG A 304 11.97 -2.26 1.56
CA ARG A 304 12.11 -3.69 1.21
C ARG A 304 11.04 -4.08 0.20
N ILE A 305 11.44 -4.74 -0.87
CA ILE A 305 10.55 -5.45 -1.80
C ILE A 305 10.62 -6.93 -1.40
N PHE A 306 9.52 -7.48 -0.94
CA PHE A 306 9.44 -8.85 -0.47
C PHE A 306 9.17 -9.82 -1.64
N ASN A 307 10.23 -10.42 -2.16
CA ASN A 307 10.20 -11.26 -3.36
C ASN A 307 10.78 -12.66 -3.14
N PRO A 308 10.23 -13.45 -2.20
CA PRO A 308 10.73 -14.80 -1.95
C PRO A 308 10.52 -15.71 -3.16
N LYS A 309 11.34 -16.75 -3.25
CA LYS A 309 11.33 -17.67 -4.39
C LYS A 309 9.93 -18.25 -4.71
N PHE A 310 9.11 -18.51 -3.70
CA PHE A 310 7.77 -19.08 -3.91
C PHE A 310 6.79 -18.10 -4.59
N MET A 311 6.99 -16.78 -4.45
CA MET A 311 6.21 -15.75 -5.14
C MET A 311 6.72 -15.41 -6.54
N THR A 312 7.78 -16.07 -7.00
CA THR A 312 8.42 -15.77 -8.28
C THR A 312 8.15 -16.90 -9.27
N GLN A 313 7.74 -16.56 -10.49
CA GLN A 313 7.54 -17.50 -11.57
C GLN A 313 8.86 -18.22 -11.90
N GLN A 314 8.87 -19.53 -11.79
CA GLN A 314 10.11 -20.32 -11.92
C GLN A 314 10.42 -20.75 -13.36
N THR A 315 9.39 -20.81 -14.22
CA THR A 315 9.49 -21.34 -15.59
C THR A 315 8.66 -20.52 -16.57
N GLY A 316 8.83 -20.79 -17.87
CA GLY A 316 8.04 -20.18 -18.94
C GLY A 316 8.47 -18.76 -19.32
N GLN A 317 7.65 -18.10 -20.12
CA GLN A 317 7.90 -16.76 -20.67
C GLN A 317 8.09 -15.69 -19.59
N TYR A 318 7.37 -15.80 -18.46
CA TYR A 318 7.39 -14.85 -17.34
C TYR A 318 8.32 -15.28 -16.20
N LYS A 319 9.30 -16.16 -16.48
CA LYS A 319 10.28 -16.57 -15.48
C LYS A 319 10.98 -15.35 -14.85
N GLY A 320 11.03 -15.34 -13.53
CA GLY A 320 11.67 -14.27 -12.75
C GLY A 320 10.71 -13.16 -12.31
N THR A 321 9.52 -13.04 -12.90
CA THR A 321 8.51 -12.04 -12.49
C THR A 321 7.62 -12.59 -11.36
N PRO A 322 6.77 -11.75 -10.73
CA PRO A 322 5.82 -12.23 -9.73
C PRO A 322 4.94 -13.37 -10.27
N PHE A 323 4.70 -14.38 -9.43
CA PHE A 323 3.84 -15.50 -9.76
C PHE A 323 2.39 -15.13 -9.47
N ARG A 324 1.72 -14.63 -10.50
CA ARG A 324 0.39 -14.02 -10.46
C ARG A 324 -0.75 -15.04 -10.42
N THR A 325 -1.95 -14.59 -10.13
CA THR A 325 -3.16 -15.42 -10.05
C THR A 325 -3.59 -15.96 -11.39
N PHE A 326 -3.57 -15.12 -12.43
CA PHE A 326 -3.95 -15.47 -13.80
C PHE A 326 -2.81 -15.21 -14.77
N SER A 327 -2.71 -16.01 -15.81
CA SER A 327 -1.82 -15.77 -16.96
C SER A 327 -2.52 -16.18 -18.25
N ASN A 328 -2.56 -15.28 -19.23
CA ASN A 328 -3.22 -15.47 -20.52
C ASN A 328 -4.68 -15.99 -20.38
N GLY A 329 -5.44 -15.42 -19.43
CA GLY A 329 -6.83 -15.82 -19.16
C GLY A 329 -6.99 -17.14 -18.41
N ALA A 330 -5.91 -17.83 -18.06
CA ALA A 330 -5.97 -19.08 -17.29
C ALA A 330 -5.62 -18.82 -15.81
N PHE A 331 -6.39 -19.41 -14.90
CA PHE A 331 -6.03 -19.46 -13.49
C PHE A 331 -4.81 -20.35 -13.27
N ILE A 332 -3.71 -19.79 -12.81
CA ILE A 332 -2.46 -20.49 -12.53
C ILE A 332 -2.18 -20.62 -11.04
N GLY A 333 -3.04 -20.05 -10.19
CA GLY A 333 -3.04 -20.24 -8.74
C GLY A 333 -1.80 -19.67 -8.04
N GLY A 334 -1.24 -18.60 -8.58
CA GLY A 334 -0.16 -17.83 -7.96
C GLY A 334 -0.63 -16.92 -6.83
N TYR A 335 0.12 -15.88 -6.58
CA TYR A 335 -0.06 -14.96 -5.43
C TYR A 335 -0.62 -13.61 -5.88
N SER A 336 0.23 -12.79 -6.49
CA SER A 336 -0.10 -11.49 -7.08
C SER A 336 0.89 -11.18 -8.20
N ASP A 337 0.53 -10.30 -9.12
CA ASP A 337 1.45 -9.73 -10.13
C ASP A 337 2.33 -8.60 -9.54
N HIS A 338 2.17 -8.32 -8.25
CA HIS A 338 2.99 -7.41 -7.47
C HIS A 338 3.72 -8.15 -6.34
N TYR A 339 4.93 -7.71 -6.03
CA TYR A 339 5.60 -8.05 -4.78
C TYR A 339 5.22 -7.02 -3.71
N PRO A 340 4.89 -7.47 -2.48
CA PRO A 340 4.67 -6.54 -1.38
C PRO A 340 5.91 -5.71 -1.08
N THR A 341 5.68 -4.50 -0.58
CA THR A 341 6.73 -3.60 -0.12
C THR A 341 6.50 -3.21 1.33
N TYR A 342 7.59 -2.92 2.06
CA TYR A 342 7.48 -2.45 3.42
C TYR A 342 8.65 -1.59 3.86
N ILE A 343 8.42 -0.85 4.93
CA ILE A 343 9.42 -0.13 5.72
C ILE A 343 9.35 -0.61 7.17
N VAL A 344 10.41 -0.35 7.92
CA VAL A 344 10.42 -0.55 9.38
C VAL A 344 10.65 0.78 10.05
N ILE A 345 9.83 1.09 11.04
CA ILE A 345 10.02 2.23 11.93
C ILE A 345 10.57 1.75 13.26
N THR A 346 11.38 2.58 13.89
CA THR A 346 12.04 2.26 15.16
C THR A 346 12.07 3.48 16.07
N LYS A 347 12.06 3.22 17.39
CA LYS A 347 12.20 4.21 18.44
C LYS A 347 13.21 3.76 19.46
#